data_361eea6d7b7925c0e1b8227324c70e9f
#
_entry.id   361eea6d7b7925c0e1b8227324c70e9f
#
_cell.length_a   1.000
_cell.length_b   1.000
_cell.length_c   1.000
_cell.angle_alpha   90.00
_cell.angle_beta   90.00
_cell.angle_gamma   90.00
#
_symmetry.space_group_name_H-M   'P 1'
#
loop_
_entity.id
_entity.type
_entity.pdbx_description
1 polymer ?
#
loop_
_entity_poly.entity_id
_entity_poly.type
_entity_poly.pdbx_seq_one_letter_code
_entity_poly.pdbx_strand_id
1 'polypeptide(L)'
;RVTILNVTLAAMRRAGSKAIQDDAYDNMLRIISDNPLAALDLLQKNNGQFAGIKKLAIKQKIMENLDEEGREYLQRKALESEYVEFEELSDSNGMMKLNIPKLELVISYYASKIKKLYKVKLMKMLWYADSLSFKFYGHAMTGLVYCHEDMGALPVGHYKIGGLQFVNMEEECDYENVKYHFLPNDKLDESELSAEEKE
;
A
#
# COMPACT_ATOMS: atom_id res chain seq x y z
N ARG A 1 11.78 17.81 -12.14
CA ARG A 1 13.15 17.31 -12.52
C ARG A 1 14.32 18.10 -11.92
N VAL A 2 14.17 19.36 -11.57
CA VAL A 2 15.31 20.24 -11.17
C VAL A 2 15.57 20.30 -9.66
N THR A 3 14.66 19.80 -8.80
CA THR A 3 14.64 20.21 -7.39
C THR A 3 15.53 19.37 -6.47
N ILE A 4 15.66 18.06 -6.68
CA ILE A 4 16.56 17.20 -5.86
C ILE A 4 18.01 17.53 -6.19
N LEU A 5 18.32 17.67 -7.48
CA LEU A 5 19.63 18.10 -7.96
C LEU A 5 20.01 19.46 -7.38
N ASN A 6 19.07 20.41 -7.34
CA ASN A 6 19.32 21.77 -6.82
C ASN A 6 19.58 21.80 -5.31
N VAL A 7 18.93 20.94 -4.52
CA VAL A 7 19.20 20.85 -3.07
C VAL A 7 20.59 20.27 -2.81
N THR A 8 20.99 19.26 -3.59
CA THR A 8 22.31 18.64 -3.45
C THR A 8 23.41 19.56 -3.97
N LEU A 9 23.21 20.21 -5.11
CA LEU A 9 24.12 21.24 -5.66
C LEU A 9 24.25 22.47 -4.75
N ALA A 10 23.16 22.91 -4.11
CA ALA A 10 23.21 24.01 -3.15
C ALA A 10 23.96 23.63 -1.88
N ALA A 11 23.84 22.38 -1.40
CA ALA A 11 24.62 21.88 -0.26
C ALA A 11 26.12 21.79 -0.61
N MET A 12 26.48 21.34 -1.80
CA MET A 12 27.85 21.27 -2.28
C MET A 12 28.47 22.65 -2.51
N ARG A 13 27.73 23.60 -3.07
CA ARG A 13 28.19 25.01 -3.24
C ARG A 13 28.45 25.68 -1.88
N ARG A 14 27.69 25.38 -0.83
CA ARG A 14 27.92 25.90 0.53
C ARG A 14 29.14 25.28 1.22
N ALA A 15 29.53 24.05 0.81
CA ALA A 15 30.72 23.39 1.34
C ALA A 15 32.05 23.91 0.77
N GLY A 16 32.00 24.86 -0.18
CA GLY A 16 33.21 25.56 -0.71
C GLY A 16 34.14 24.67 -1.54
N SER A 17 33.77 23.47 -1.91
CA SER A 17 34.59 22.59 -2.69
C SER A 17 34.30 22.80 -4.17
N LYS A 18 35.31 23.27 -4.92
CA LYS A 18 35.40 23.18 -6.38
C LYS A 18 35.77 21.75 -6.82
N ALA A 19 35.13 20.74 -6.21
CA ALA A 19 35.34 19.37 -6.63
C ALA A 19 34.67 19.19 -7.99
N ILE A 20 35.46 18.83 -8.98
CA ILE A 20 34.99 18.30 -10.26
C ILE A 20 34.16 17.07 -9.86
N GLN A 21 32.89 17.09 -10.20
CA GLN A 21 31.98 16.01 -9.92
C GLN A 21 32.43 14.79 -10.73
N ASP A 22 32.76 13.70 -10.04
CA ASP A 22 33.14 12.45 -10.70
C ASP A 22 31.94 11.94 -11.51
N ASP A 23 32.18 11.45 -12.73
CA ASP A 23 31.17 10.91 -13.64
C ASP A 23 30.31 9.82 -12.97
N ALA A 24 30.91 9.00 -12.09
CA ALA A 24 30.22 8.01 -11.32
C ALA A 24 29.19 8.63 -10.35
N TYR A 25 29.55 9.74 -9.72
CA TYR A 25 28.66 10.46 -8.80
C TYR A 25 27.54 11.19 -9.56
N ASP A 26 27.83 11.76 -10.73
CA ASP A 26 26.82 12.39 -11.58
C ASP A 26 25.81 11.36 -12.11
N ASN A 27 26.29 10.21 -12.55
CA ASN A 27 25.45 9.09 -12.97
C ASN A 27 24.56 8.58 -11.82
N MET A 28 25.09 8.46 -10.60
CA MET A 28 24.30 8.08 -9.42
C MET A 28 23.21 9.10 -9.10
N LEU A 29 23.51 10.39 -9.18
CA LEU A 29 22.52 11.45 -8.97
C LEU A 29 21.43 11.43 -10.06
N ARG A 30 21.76 11.11 -11.30
CA ARG A 30 20.80 10.95 -12.38
C ARG A 30 19.87 9.77 -12.14
N ILE A 31 20.43 8.61 -11.78
CA ILE A 31 19.65 7.41 -11.45
C ILE A 31 18.66 7.70 -10.31
N ILE A 32 19.12 8.40 -9.25
CA ILE A 32 18.25 8.76 -8.12
C ILE A 32 17.18 9.77 -8.54
N SER A 33 17.53 10.73 -9.43
CA SER A 33 16.59 11.72 -9.94
C SER A 33 15.49 11.11 -10.83
N ASP A 34 15.87 10.10 -11.59
CA ASP A 34 14.98 9.44 -12.55
C ASP A 34 14.21 8.25 -11.91
N ASN A 35 14.62 7.83 -10.71
CA ASN A 35 13.95 6.76 -9.96
C ASN A 35 13.53 7.23 -8.55
N PRO A 36 12.30 7.73 -8.38
CA PRO A 36 11.80 8.19 -7.09
C PRO A 36 11.77 7.13 -5.99
N LEU A 37 11.59 5.84 -6.34
CA LEU A 37 11.62 4.74 -5.38
C LEU A 37 13.01 4.51 -4.81
N ALA A 38 14.05 4.56 -5.65
CA ALA A 38 15.44 4.49 -5.20
C ALA A 38 15.80 5.69 -4.31
N ALA A 39 15.28 6.88 -4.62
CA ALA A 39 15.43 8.07 -3.78
C ALA A 39 14.80 7.90 -2.39
N LEU A 40 13.62 7.28 -2.30
CA LEU A 40 12.96 6.96 -1.02
C LEU A 40 13.74 5.94 -0.20
N ASP A 41 14.21 4.86 -0.82
CA ASP A 41 15.01 3.83 -0.15
C ASP A 41 16.31 4.43 0.43
N LEU A 42 17.03 5.24 -0.34
CA LEU A 42 18.20 5.96 0.14
C LEU A 42 17.88 6.92 1.30
N LEU A 43 16.74 7.62 1.24
CA LEU A 43 16.31 8.52 2.31
C LEU A 43 15.99 7.76 3.60
N GLN A 44 15.46 6.53 3.50
CA GLN A 44 15.18 5.66 4.63
C GLN A 44 16.46 5.09 5.24
N LYS A 45 17.38 4.59 4.41
CA LYS A 45 18.68 4.04 4.87
C LYS A 45 19.55 5.08 5.57
N ASN A 46 19.44 6.35 5.21
CA ASN A 46 20.20 7.44 5.80
C ASN A 46 19.42 8.24 6.87
N ASN A 47 18.67 7.57 7.70
CA ASN A 47 17.70 8.15 8.64
C ASN A 47 18.29 9.16 9.65
N GLY A 48 19.60 9.09 9.94
CA GLY A 48 20.27 9.96 10.93
C GLY A 48 20.90 11.24 10.37
N GLN A 49 20.98 11.40 9.04
CA GLN A 49 21.74 12.51 8.43
C GLN A 49 20.89 13.77 8.15
N PHE A 50 19.57 13.67 8.18
CA PHE A 50 18.68 14.80 7.88
C PHE A 50 17.83 15.18 9.07
N ALA A 51 17.74 16.49 9.37
CA ALA A 51 16.78 17.00 10.34
C ALA A 51 15.35 16.65 9.92
N GLY A 52 14.49 16.29 10.88
CA GLY A 52 13.13 15.76 10.61
C GLY A 52 12.31 16.58 9.62
N ILE A 53 12.33 17.92 9.73
CA ILE A 53 11.61 18.82 8.82
C ILE A 53 12.14 18.72 7.39
N LYS A 54 13.47 18.65 7.19
CA LYS A 54 14.06 18.50 5.86
C LYS A 54 13.75 17.15 5.24
N LYS A 55 13.75 16.10 6.06
CA LYS A 55 13.39 14.74 5.62
C LYS A 55 11.95 14.67 5.13
N LEU A 56 11.02 15.27 5.88
CA LEU A 56 9.61 15.34 5.47
C LEU A 56 9.43 16.09 4.14
N ALA A 57 10.09 17.24 3.98
CA ALA A 57 10.01 18.02 2.74
C ALA A 57 10.60 17.28 1.53
N ILE A 58 11.71 16.54 1.71
CA ILE A 58 12.30 15.71 0.65
C ILE A 58 11.35 14.55 0.31
N LYS A 59 10.83 13.85 1.33
CA LYS A 59 9.87 12.75 1.14
C LYS A 59 8.65 13.22 0.36
N GLN A 60 8.07 14.35 0.75
CA GLN A 60 6.89 14.92 0.06
C GLN A 60 7.19 15.20 -1.41
N LYS A 61 8.33 15.81 -1.73
CA LYS A 61 8.73 16.08 -3.12
C LYS A 61 8.97 14.81 -3.93
N ILE A 62 9.51 13.76 -3.33
CA ILE A 62 9.68 12.47 -3.99
C ILE A 62 8.31 11.88 -4.31
N MET A 63 7.39 11.91 -3.34
CA MET A 63 6.02 11.42 -3.51
C MET A 63 5.24 12.17 -4.60
N GLU A 64 5.45 13.49 -4.72
CA GLU A 64 4.84 14.32 -5.79
C GLU A 64 5.34 13.95 -7.18
N ASN A 65 6.57 13.41 -7.29
CA ASN A 65 7.19 12.99 -8.56
C ASN A 65 6.99 11.49 -8.86
N LEU A 66 6.37 10.72 -7.97
CA LEU A 66 6.02 9.34 -8.26
C LEU A 66 4.92 9.31 -9.32
N ASP A 67 5.16 8.50 -10.36
CA ASP A 67 4.11 8.08 -11.27
C ASP A 67 3.07 7.19 -10.56
N GLU A 68 2.02 6.83 -11.27
CA GLU A 68 0.95 6.00 -10.74
C GLU A 68 1.46 4.64 -10.27
N GLU A 69 2.29 3.96 -11.08
CA GLU A 69 2.90 2.66 -10.75
C GLU A 69 3.76 2.74 -9.48
N GLY A 70 4.55 3.79 -9.32
CA GLY A 70 5.37 3.97 -8.12
C GLY A 70 4.54 4.19 -6.86
N ARG A 71 3.41 4.90 -6.96
CA ARG A 71 2.47 5.08 -5.84
C ARG A 71 1.80 3.78 -5.43
N GLU A 72 1.32 3.01 -6.41
CA GLU A 72 0.71 1.70 -6.22
C GLU A 72 1.68 0.72 -5.55
N TYR A 73 2.92 0.66 -6.05
CA TYR A 73 3.98 -0.14 -5.43
C TYR A 73 4.20 0.21 -3.96
N LEU A 74 4.26 1.50 -3.62
CA LEU A 74 4.45 1.93 -2.23
C LEU A 74 3.27 1.60 -1.34
N GLN A 75 2.05 1.72 -1.84
CA GLN A 75 0.84 1.36 -1.09
C GLN A 75 0.79 -0.14 -0.81
N ARG A 76 1.09 -0.96 -1.81
CA ARG A 76 1.23 -2.40 -1.63
C ARG A 76 2.29 -2.75 -0.60
N LYS A 77 3.50 -2.17 -0.71
CA LYS A 77 4.59 -2.37 0.26
C LYS A 77 4.23 -1.87 1.65
N ALA A 78 3.47 -0.81 1.76
CA ALA A 78 2.98 -0.31 3.04
C ALA A 78 2.02 -1.31 3.71
N LEU A 79 1.14 -1.98 2.96
CA LEU A 79 0.30 -3.05 3.51
C LEU A 79 1.14 -4.29 3.84
N GLU A 80 1.99 -4.75 2.94
CA GLU A 80 2.88 -5.90 3.18
C GLU A 80 3.73 -5.71 4.45
N SER A 81 4.18 -4.49 4.74
CA SER A 81 4.98 -4.20 5.94
C SER A 81 4.25 -4.41 7.27
N GLU A 82 2.91 -4.33 7.28
CA GLU A 82 2.10 -4.65 8.47
C GLU A 82 2.05 -6.17 8.74
N TYR A 83 2.38 -6.98 7.73
CA TYR A 83 2.28 -8.43 7.76
C TYR A 83 3.62 -9.15 7.91
N VAL A 84 4.73 -8.43 8.11
CA VAL A 84 6.07 -9.01 8.28
C VAL A 84 6.13 -10.01 9.45
N GLU A 85 5.42 -9.73 10.54
CA GLU A 85 5.36 -10.63 11.71
C GLU A 85 4.44 -11.84 11.50
N PHE A 86 3.66 -11.86 10.42
CA PHE A 86 2.67 -12.90 10.09
C PHE A 86 3.07 -13.71 8.84
N GLU A 87 4.36 -13.74 8.49
CA GLU A 87 4.83 -14.51 7.33
C GLU A 87 4.80 -16.02 7.53
N GLU A 88 4.87 -16.48 8.78
CA GLU A 88 4.73 -17.89 9.09
C GLU A 88 3.26 -18.30 9.14
N LEU A 89 2.95 -19.49 8.60
CA LEU A 89 1.60 -20.04 8.64
C LEU A 89 1.19 -20.33 10.07
N SER A 90 0.07 -19.79 10.49
CA SER A 90 -0.45 -19.91 11.85
C SER A 90 -1.97 -19.74 11.88
N ASP A 91 -2.58 -20.02 13.01
CA ASP A 91 -4.02 -19.80 13.24
C ASP A 91 -4.38 -18.31 13.07
N SER A 92 -3.46 -17.39 13.39
CA SER A 92 -3.71 -15.95 13.31
C SER A 92 -3.89 -15.45 11.87
N ASN A 93 -3.23 -16.06 10.90
CA ASN A 93 -3.40 -15.74 9.47
C ASN A 93 -4.22 -16.80 8.72
N GLY A 94 -4.89 -17.68 9.46
CA GLY A 94 -5.71 -18.75 8.90
C GLY A 94 -4.93 -19.70 8.00
N MET A 95 -3.71 -20.09 8.41
CA MET A 95 -2.81 -20.97 7.63
C MET A 95 -2.54 -20.49 6.20
N MET A 96 -2.59 -19.17 5.97
CA MET A 96 -2.34 -18.57 4.65
C MET A 96 -1.56 -17.25 4.80
N LYS A 97 -0.57 -17.02 3.93
CA LYS A 97 0.10 -15.74 3.84
C LYS A 97 -0.80 -14.72 3.17
N LEU A 98 -0.63 -13.43 3.50
CA LEU A 98 -1.33 -12.35 2.84
C LEU A 98 -1.23 -12.45 1.31
N ASN A 99 -2.36 -12.57 0.66
CA ASN A 99 -2.49 -12.64 -0.79
C ASN A 99 -3.21 -11.38 -1.32
N ILE A 100 -2.43 -10.34 -1.62
CA ILE A 100 -2.99 -9.06 -2.09
C ILE A 100 -3.78 -9.21 -3.39
N PRO A 101 -3.31 -9.92 -4.43
CA PRO A 101 -4.13 -10.14 -5.64
C PRO A 101 -5.48 -10.80 -5.33
N LYS A 102 -5.51 -11.81 -4.46
CA LYS A 102 -6.77 -12.45 -4.06
C LYS A 102 -7.66 -11.48 -3.27
N LEU A 103 -7.09 -10.68 -2.38
CA LEU A 103 -7.83 -9.66 -1.62
C LEU A 103 -8.49 -8.63 -2.55
N GLU A 104 -7.76 -8.11 -3.53
CA GLU A 104 -8.28 -7.16 -4.52
C GLU A 104 -9.42 -7.77 -5.33
N LEU A 105 -9.26 -9.02 -5.75
CA LEU A 105 -10.28 -9.76 -6.50
C LEU A 105 -11.56 -9.98 -5.68
N VAL A 106 -11.43 -10.39 -4.42
CA VAL A 106 -12.56 -10.60 -3.50
C VAL A 106 -13.31 -9.28 -3.24
N ILE A 107 -12.57 -8.18 -3.06
CA ILE A 107 -13.17 -6.84 -2.88
C ILE A 107 -13.97 -6.45 -4.12
N SER A 108 -13.39 -6.60 -5.31
CA SER A 108 -14.06 -6.30 -6.58
C SER A 108 -15.32 -7.16 -6.76
N TYR A 109 -15.23 -8.47 -6.49
CA TYR A 109 -16.36 -9.39 -6.54
C TYR A 109 -17.50 -8.96 -5.61
N TYR A 110 -17.20 -8.62 -4.35
CA TYR A 110 -18.23 -8.14 -3.42
C TYR A 110 -18.84 -6.81 -3.87
N ALA A 111 -18.02 -5.92 -4.42
CA ALA A 111 -18.50 -4.64 -4.94
C ALA A 111 -19.41 -4.82 -6.17
N SER A 112 -19.17 -5.85 -7.00
CA SER A 112 -20.05 -6.18 -8.15
C SER A 112 -21.42 -6.74 -7.70
N LYS A 113 -21.49 -7.45 -6.57
CA LYS A 113 -22.74 -8.05 -6.05
C LYS A 113 -23.52 -7.14 -5.11
N ILE A 114 -22.89 -6.12 -4.51
CA ILE A 114 -23.48 -5.28 -3.47
C ILE A 114 -23.53 -3.84 -3.92
N LYS A 115 -24.74 -3.33 -4.20
CA LYS A 115 -24.97 -2.00 -4.74
C LYS A 115 -24.32 -0.84 -3.95
N LYS A 116 -24.18 -0.99 -2.63
CA LYS A 116 -23.56 -0.01 -1.71
C LYS A 116 -22.66 -0.73 -0.71
N LEU A 117 -21.43 -1.02 -1.14
CA LEU A 117 -20.43 -1.67 -0.30
C LEU A 117 -19.58 -0.63 0.41
N TYR A 118 -19.96 -0.28 1.63
CA TYR A 118 -19.19 0.62 2.48
C TYR A 118 -18.14 -0.11 3.31
N LYS A 119 -17.10 0.61 3.74
CA LYS A 119 -15.92 0.10 4.45
C LYS A 119 -16.28 -0.85 5.61
N VAL A 120 -17.19 -0.45 6.50
CA VAL A 120 -17.55 -1.28 7.67
C VAL A 120 -18.13 -2.63 7.25
N LYS A 121 -18.99 -2.63 6.22
CA LYS A 121 -19.58 -3.86 5.68
C LYS A 121 -18.52 -4.72 5.02
N LEU A 122 -17.65 -4.13 4.19
CA LEU A 122 -16.56 -4.84 3.53
C LEU A 122 -15.65 -5.53 4.54
N MET A 123 -15.20 -4.83 5.60
CA MET A 123 -14.31 -5.43 6.61
C MET A 123 -14.93 -6.65 7.27
N LYS A 124 -16.24 -6.61 7.59
CA LYS A 124 -16.96 -7.76 8.14
C LYS A 124 -17.06 -8.91 7.13
N MET A 125 -17.30 -8.60 5.87
CA MET A 125 -17.40 -9.63 4.82
C MET A 125 -16.06 -10.32 4.59
N LEU A 126 -14.96 -9.59 4.59
CA LEU A 126 -13.61 -10.18 4.50
C LEU A 126 -13.34 -11.14 5.67
N TRP A 127 -13.70 -10.72 6.90
CA TRP A 127 -13.57 -11.58 8.06
C TRP A 127 -14.42 -12.87 7.93
N TYR A 128 -15.66 -12.74 7.45
CA TYR A 128 -16.52 -13.90 7.21
C TYR A 128 -15.96 -14.83 6.14
N ALA A 129 -15.47 -14.29 5.04
CA ALA A 129 -14.88 -15.07 3.96
C ALA A 129 -13.67 -15.89 4.44
N ASP A 130 -12.74 -15.25 5.14
CA ASP A 130 -11.56 -15.93 5.67
C ASP A 130 -11.94 -16.97 6.74
N SER A 131 -12.91 -16.65 7.63
CA SER A 131 -13.36 -17.57 8.67
C SER A 131 -14.10 -18.78 8.11
N LEU A 132 -14.95 -18.59 7.11
CA LEU A 132 -15.67 -19.69 6.46
C LEU A 132 -14.72 -20.55 5.64
N SER A 133 -13.81 -19.94 4.87
CA SER A 133 -12.79 -20.64 4.13
C SER A 133 -11.93 -21.51 5.07
N PHE A 134 -11.46 -20.94 6.18
CA PHE A 134 -10.70 -21.69 7.18
C PHE A 134 -11.50 -22.84 7.77
N LYS A 135 -12.78 -22.61 8.08
CA LYS A 135 -13.66 -23.65 8.65
C LYS A 135 -13.88 -24.82 7.70
N PHE A 136 -14.07 -24.56 6.41
CA PHE A 136 -14.43 -25.61 5.44
C PHE A 136 -13.22 -26.22 4.74
N TYR A 137 -12.14 -25.44 4.53
CA TYR A 137 -10.98 -25.85 3.71
C TYR A 137 -9.67 -25.89 4.50
N GLY A 138 -9.66 -25.47 5.78
CA GLY A 138 -8.47 -25.46 6.62
C GLY A 138 -7.48 -24.32 6.33
N HIS A 139 -7.85 -23.37 5.48
CA HIS A 139 -7.05 -22.16 5.22
C HIS A 139 -7.95 -20.96 4.94
N ALA A 140 -7.49 -19.75 5.25
CA ALA A 140 -8.16 -18.51 4.92
C ALA A 140 -8.18 -18.28 3.40
N MET A 141 -9.06 -17.42 2.92
CA MET A 141 -9.15 -17.03 1.51
C MET A 141 -8.09 -15.99 1.13
N THR A 142 -7.86 -15.00 1.99
CA THR A 142 -7.00 -13.85 1.71
C THR A 142 -5.71 -13.82 2.52
N GLY A 143 -5.66 -14.53 3.65
CA GLY A 143 -4.54 -14.51 4.58
C GLY A 143 -4.46 -13.21 5.40
N LEU A 144 -5.58 -12.47 5.53
CA LEU A 144 -5.67 -11.33 6.42
C LEU A 144 -5.61 -11.77 7.88
N VAL A 145 -4.92 -10.99 8.69
CA VAL A 145 -4.90 -11.11 10.15
C VAL A 145 -5.86 -10.08 10.72
N TYR A 146 -6.66 -10.48 11.70
CA TYR A 146 -7.71 -9.64 12.26
C TYR A 146 -7.42 -9.30 13.71
N CYS A 147 -7.57 -8.02 14.07
CA CYS A 147 -7.58 -7.57 15.46
C CYS A 147 -9.02 -7.34 15.94
N HIS A 148 -9.22 -7.50 17.23
CA HIS A 148 -10.50 -7.20 17.87
C HIS A 148 -10.58 -5.70 18.16
N GLU A 149 -11.59 -5.06 17.58
CA GLU A 149 -11.90 -3.66 17.80
C GLU A 149 -13.33 -3.52 18.34
N ASP A 150 -13.67 -2.35 18.93
CA ASP A 150 -14.99 -2.10 19.53
C ASP A 150 -16.16 -2.40 18.59
N MET A 151 -15.98 -2.18 17.29
CA MET A 151 -17.00 -2.39 16.24
C MET A 151 -16.92 -3.78 15.58
N GLY A 152 -16.07 -4.66 16.08
CA GLY A 152 -15.84 -6.01 15.56
C GLY A 152 -14.44 -6.24 15.01
N ALA A 153 -14.24 -7.39 14.37
CA ALA A 153 -12.95 -7.74 13.79
C ALA A 153 -12.59 -6.82 12.61
N LEU A 154 -11.38 -6.26 12.64
CA LEU A 154 -10.80 -5.46 11.56
C LEU A 154 -9.47 -6.05 11.09
N PRO A 155 -9.19 -6.10 9.76
CA PRO A 155 -7.89 -6.52 9.27
C PRO A 155 -6.77 -5.59 9.73
N VAL A 156 -5.64 -6.15 10.10
CA VAL A 156 -4.41 -5.38 10.33
C VAL A 156 -4.11 -4.55 9.08
N GLY A 157 -3.79 -3.27 9.23
CA GLY A 157 -3.56 -2.36 8.12
C GLY A 157 -4.80 -2.03 7.27
N HIS A 158 -6.03 -2.24 7.77
CA HIS A 158 -7.31 -2.02 7.05
C HIS A 158 -7.43 -0.64 6.40
N TYR A 159 -6.75 0.38 6.93
CA TYR A 159 -6.75 1.74 6.39
C TYR A 159 -5.92 1.89 5.11
N LYS A 160 -5.06 0.90 4.78
CA LYS A 160 -4.23 0.86 3.58
C LYS A 160 -4.91 0.12 2.41
N ILE A 161 -5.93 -0.70 2.70
CA ILE A 161 -6.61 -1.55 1.71
C ILE A 161 -7.22 -0.70 0.57
N GLY A 162 -7.85 0.43 0.90
CA GLY A 162 -8.45 1.32 -0.11
C GLY A 162 -7.46 1.98 -1.08
N GLY A 163 -6.18 1.91 -0.79
CA GLY A 163 -5.13 2.43 -1.66
C GLY A 163 -4.45 1.36 -2.54
N LEU A 164 -4.89 0.12 -2.52
CA LEU A 164 -4.35 -0.92 -3.40
C LEU A 164 -4.72 -0.67 -4.86
N GLN A 165 -3.90 -1.16 -5.78
CA GLN A 165 -3.94 -0.86 -7.22
C GLN A 165 -5.30 -1.19 -7.86
N PHE A 166 -5.86 -2.34 -7.53
CA PHE A 166 -7.11 -2.81 -8.13
C PHE A 166 -8.32 -2.63 -7.21
N VAL A 167 -8.18 -1.83 -6.15
CA VAL A 167 -9.29 -1.45 -5.27
C VAL A 167 -9.83 -0.07 -5.68
N ASN A 168 -11.01 -0.04 -6.26
CA ASN A 168 -11.71 1.20 -6.56
C ASN A 168 -12.50 1.65 -5.34
N MET A 169 -12.23 2.85 -4.86
CA MET A 169 -12.88 3.42 -3.68
C MET A 169 -13.21 4.90 -3.91
N GLU A 170 -14.43 5.28 -3.59
CA GLU A 170 -14.90 6.68 -3.62
C GLU A 170 -15.21 7.17 -2.20
N GLU A 171 -14.92 8.44 -1.94
CA GLU A 171 -15.30 9.11 -0.71
C GLU A 171 -16.63 9.83 -0.89
N GLU A 172 -17.62 9.43 -0.11
CA GLU A 172 -18.92 10.11 -0.03
C GLU A 172 -18.98 10.94 1.26
N CYS A 173 -19.12 12.26 1.12
CA CYS A 173 -19.30 13.15 2.26
C CYS A 173 -20.79 13.32 2.57
N ASP A 174 -21.19 13.00 3.80
CA ASP A 174 -22.55 13.19 4.31
C ASP A 174 -22.47 14.02 5.60
N TYR A 175 -22.71 15.34 5.45
CA TYR A 175 -22.57 16.36 6.51
C TYR A 175 -21.16 16.33 7.15
N GLU A 176 -21.00 15.71 8.31
CA GLU A 176 -19.73 15.64 9.06
C GLU A 176 -19.03 14.29 8.92
N ASN A 177 -19.62 13.32 8.20
CA ASN A 177 -19.08 11.97 8.09
C ASN A 177 -18.59 11.68 6.68
N VAL A 178 -17.38 11.13 6.59
CA VAL A 178 -16.82 10.57 5.35
C VAL A 178 -17.14 9.08 5.31
N LYS A 179 -17.79 8.63 4.23
CA LYS A 179 -18.07 7.22 3.94
C LYS A 179 -17.22 6.77 2.77
N TYR A 180 -16.62 5.62 2.89
CA TYR A 180 -15.81 4.99 1.84
C TYR A 180 -16.64 3.93 1.13
N HIS A 181 -16.98 4.17 -0.12
CA HIS A 181 -17.75 3.29 -0.98
C HIS A 181 -16.81 2.54 -1.94
N PHE A 182 -16.85 1.21 -1.91
CA PHE A 182 -16.04 0.34 -2.77
C PHE A 182 -16.82 -0.03 -4.03
N LEU A 183 -16.12 0.07 -5.17
CA LEU A 183 -16.68 -0.18 -6.50
C LEU A 183 -15.97 -1.37 -7.16
N PRO A 184 -16.64 -2.09 -8.08
CA PRO A 184 -16.00 -3.16 -8.83
C PRO A 184 -14.88 -2.60 -9.72
N ASN A 185 -13.91 -3.45 -10.03
CA ASN A 185 -12.81 -3.13 -10.94
C ASN A 185 -12.87 -4.03 -12.17
N ASP A 186 -13.15 -3.42 -13.33
CA ASP A 186 -13.32 -4.13 -14.60
C ASP A 186 -12.04 -4.81 -15.14
N LYS A 187 -10.87 -4.50 -14.56
CA LYS A 187 -9.59 -5.12 -14.91
C LYS A 187 -9.37 -6.48 -14.24
N LEU A 188 -10.21 -6.84 -13.27
CA LEU A 188 -10.11 -8.10 -12.53
C LEU A 188 -11.10 -9.12 -13.10
N ASP A 189 -10.62 -10.33 -13.33
CA ASP A 189 -11.45 -11.43 -13.82
C ASP A 189 -12.04 -12.23 -12.66
N GLU A 190 -13.33 -12.08 -12.41
CA GLU A 190 -14.06 -12.86 -11.40
C GLU A 190 -14.01 -14.38 -11.63
N SER A 191 -13.62 -14.85 -12.82
CA SER A 191 -13.47 -16.29 -13.10
C SER A 191 -12.30 -16.93 -12.34
N GLU A 192 -11.35 -16.13 -11.84
CA GLU A 192 -10.25 -16.58 -11.00
C GLU A 192 -10.71 -17.00 -9.57
N LEU A 193 -11.92 -16.61 -9.17
CA LEU A 193 -12.54 -17.16 -7.96
C LEU A 193 -13.21 -18.49 -8.29
N SER A 194 -12.95 -19.51 -7.49
CA SER A 194 -13.62 -20.80 -7.61
C SER A 194 -15.13 -20.69 -7.30
N ALA A 195 -15.91 -21.70 -7.65
CA ALA A 195 -17.33 -21.74 -7.30
C ALA A 195 -17.54 -21.70 -5.77
N GLU A 196 -16.67 -22.37 -5.05
CA GLU A 196 -16.68 -22.46 -3.58
C GLU A 196 -16.34 -21.12 -2.90
N GLU A 197 -15.46 -20.33 -3.52
CA GLU A 197 -15.10 -19.00 -3.02
C GLU A 197 -16.18 -17.93 -3.32
N LYS A 198 -17.13 -18.23 -4.20
CA LYS A 198 -18.23 -17.33 -4.56
C LYS A 198 -19.51 -17.58 -3.76
N GLU A 199 -19.64 -18.73 -3.06
CA GLU A 199 -20.74 -19.07 -2.17
C GLU A 199 -20.57 -18.42 -0.79
#